data_7e2fd579c19b2fd9c08675a8f603c7f6
#
_entry.id   7e2fd579c19b2fd9c08675a8f603c7f6
#
_cell.length_a   1.000
_cell.length_b   1.000
_cell.length_c   1.000
_cell.angle_alpha   90.00
_cell.angle_beta   90.00
_cell.angle_gamma   90.00
#
_symmetry.space_group_name_H-M   'P 1'
#
loop_
_entity.id
_entity.type
_entity.pdbx_description
1 polymer ?
#
loop_
_entity_poly.entity_id
_entity_poly.type
_entity_poly.pdbx_seq_one_letter_code
_entity_poly.pdbx_strand_id
1 'polypeptide(L)'
;MWVLNSAALERAGADDCDLPGIERDEHGEPTGRLLRLDGWLRERLRTGRDPDSFAAALRRYAADCLRLGITGWTDATPDRDPADANEFTGLAATGVFRQRLVLMMPAQKPAAERHPGTAASTGTRRVTLGPVKVMLDDIELPAPDRLASTIRAAHTSGRAVAIHCVTAEQLVVTASAIEQAGPPGRACAGPDRIEHAGIVPPGYAHRLARLGLAVVTQPGFIAARGDSYEREVAPAEQDWLYPVASLMRAGVTVAAGTDAPFGPGNPWDCIAAAVARQTPSGHVLSPAERVTARTALKMFLAAPDDVRHTRTISPGQPADLCLLHCPLAEALAAPSAAGVRAVISAGQLDPSSS
;
A
#
# COMPACT_ATOMS: atom_id res chain seq x y z
N MET A 1 -8.99 3.41 -13.11
CA MET A 1 -9.34 3.23 -14.54
C MET A 1 -8.56 2.05 -15.10
N TRP A 2 -9.24 1.14 -15.79
CA TRP A 2 -8.62 0.07 -16.57
C TRP A 2 -8.62 0.46 -18.05
N VAL A 3 -7.61 0.01 -18.78
CA VAL A 3 -7.54 0.16 -20.23
C VAL A 3 -7.38 -1.23 -20.84
N LEU A 4 -8.39 -1.67 -21.59
CA LEU A 4 -8.46 -2.98 -22.20
C LEU A 4 -8.28 -2.85 -23.72
N ASN A 5 -7.61 -3.82 -24.31
CA ASN A 5 -7.65 -4.00 -25.77
C ASN A 5 -8.92 -4.75 -26.20
N SER A 6 -9.17 -4.83 -27.49
CA SER A 6 -10.39 -5.44 -28.04
C SER A 6 -10.59 -6.90 -27.58
N ALA A 7 -9.53 -7.69 -27.52
CA ALA A 7 -9.62 -9.09 -27.07
C ALA A 7 -9.99 -9.20 -25.58
N ALA A 8 -9.53 -8.26 -24.74
CA ALA A 8 -9.90 -8.22 -23.33
C ALA A 8 -11.34 -7.70 -23.12
N LEU A 9 -11.81 -6.76 -23.93
CA LEU A 9 -13.19 -6.30 -23.92
C LEU A 9 -14.16 -7.44 -24.29
N GLU A 10 -13.89 -8.14 -25.38
CA GLU A 10 -14.65 -9.30 -25.82
C GLU A 10 -14.69 -10.39 -24.72
N ARG A 11 -13.53 -10.73 -24.16
CA ARG A 11 -13.42 -11.72 -23.07
C ARG A 11 -14.18 -11.29 -21.81
N ALA A 12 -14.21 -10.02 -21.50
CA ALA A 12 -14.96 -9.47 -20.37
C ALA A 12 -16.46 -9.38 -20.66
N GLY A 13 -16.88 -9.48 -21.93
CA GLY A 13 -18.25 -9.27 -22.36
C GLY A 13 -18.69 -7.80 -22.16
N ALA A 14 -17.80 -6.88 -22.45
CA ALA A 14 -18.06 -5.45 -22.25
C ALA A 14 -19.04 -4.88 -23.27
N ASP A 15 -19.13 -5.49 -24.45
CA ASP A 15 -20.02 -5.05 -25.53
C ASP A 15 -21.49 -5.23 -25.16
N ASP A 16 -21.80 -6.31 -24.44
CA ASP A 16 -23.16 -6.69 -24.05
C ASP A 16 -23.59 -6.13 -22.66
N CYS A 17 -22.75 -5.28 -22.05
CA CYS A 17 -22.99 -4.76 -20.71
C CYS A 17 -23.29 -3.26 -20.72
N ASP A 18 -24.45 -2.86 -20.23
CA ASP A 18 -24.80 -1.44 -20.03
C ASP A 18 -24.44 -1.00 -18.59
N LEU A 19 -23.13 -0.90 -18.33
CA LEU A 19 -22.61 -0.43 -17.04
C LEU A 19 -22.06 0.99 -17.20
N PRO A 20 -22.43 1.93 -16.30
CA PRO A 20 -22.00 3.33 -16.39
C PRO A 20 -20.50 3.54 -16.37
N GLY A 21 -19.74 2.53 -15.90
CA GLY A 21 -18.28 2.57 -15.88
C GLY A 21 -17.60 2.17 -17.18
N ILE A 22 -18.32 1.69 -18.18
CA ILE A 22 -17.79 1.39 -19.52
C ILE A 22 -17.91 2.64 -20.38
N GLU A 23 -16.75 3.26 -20.67
CA GLU A 23 -16.75 4.41 -21.58
C GLU A 23 -17.04 3.95 -23.01
N ARG A 24 -17.99 4.65 -23.68
CA ARG A 24 -18.39 4.35 -25.05
C ARG A 24 -18.15 5.56 -25.93
N ASP A 25 -17.88 5.32 -27.20
CA ASP A 25 -17.75 6.36 -28.23
C ASP A 25 -19.12 6.85 -28.75
N GLU A 26 -19.08 7.72 -29.73
CA GLU A 26 -20.27 8.29 -30.37
C GLU A 26 -21.17 7.27 -31.12
N HIS A 27 -20.62 6.08 -31.39
CA HIS A 27 -21.32 4.95 -32.01
C HIS A 27 -21.84 3.94 -30.99
N GLY A 28 -21.56 4.16 -29.69
CA GLY A 28 -21.96 3.28 -28.62
C GLY A 28 -20.97 2.11 -28.37
N GLU A 29 -19.84 2.09 -29.08
CA GLU A 29 -18.83 1.04 -28.92
C GLU A 29 -17.91 1.31 -27.72
N PRO A 30 -17.51 0.30 -26.92
CA PRO A 30 -16.60 0.46 -25.80
C PRO A 30 -15.24 0.98 -26.26
N THR A 31 -14.78 2.11 -25.69
CA THR A 31 -13.46 2.70 -25.99
C THR A 31 -12.28 1.91 -25.41
N GLY A 32 -12.55 0.93 -24.59
CA GLY A 32 -11.55 0.19 -23.82
C GLY A 32 -11.27 0.78 -22.44
N ARG A 33 -11.80 1.95 -22.11
CA ARG A 33 -11.65 2.57 -20.80
C ARG A 33 -12.79 2.17 -19.88
N LEU A 34 -12.40 1.55 -18.74
CA LEU A 34 -13.35 1.11 -17.73
C LEU A 34 -13.05 1.83 -16.41
N LEU A 35 -14.05 2.48 -15.86
CA LEU A 35 -13.97 3.24 -14.61
C LEU A 35 -14.71 2.47 -13.51
N ARG A 36 -14.02 2.24 -12.36
CA ARG A 36 -14.64 1.65 -11.16
C ARG A 36 -15.25 0.26 -11.32
N LEU A 37 -14.83 -0.47 -12.31
CA LEU A 37 -15.32 -1.82 -12.61
C LEU A 37 -14.34 -2.92 -12.15
N ASP A 38 -13.53 -2.65 -11.12
CA ASP A 38 -12.50 -3.58 -10.61
C ASP A 38 -13.10 -4.93 -10.21
N GLY A 39 -14.17 -4.91 -9.41
CA GLY A 39 -14.87 -6.12 -8.97
C GLY A 39 -15.49 -6.88 -10.13
N TRP A 40 -16.19 -6.19 -11.01
CA TRP A 40 -16.82 -6.74 -12.20
C TRP A 40 -15.80 -7.38 -13.15
N LEU A 41 -14.69 -6.66 -13.39
CA LEU A 41 -13.63 -7.14 -14.27
C LEU A 41 -12.90 -8.36 -13.68
N ARG A 42 -12.64 -8.32 -12.37
CA ARG A 42 -12.03 -9.44 -11.64
C ARG A 42 -12.88 -10.71 -11.74
N GLU A 43 -14.17 -10.60 -11.51
CA GLU A 43 -15.09 -11.75 -11.61
C GLU A 43 -15.07 -12.35 -13.01
N ARG A 44 -15.12 -11.52 -14.04
CA ARG A 44 -15.15 -11.97 -15.44
C ARG A 44 -13.82 -12.53 -15.96
N LEU A 45 -12.71 -11.96 -15.52
CA LEU A 45 -11.38 -12.40 -15.93
C LEU A 45 -10.77 -13.51 -15.05
N ARG A 46 -11.34 -13.75 -13.85
CA ARG A 46 -10.91 -14.86 -12.98
C ARG A 46 -11.19 -16.25 -13.55
N THR A 47 -12.23 -16.38 -14.36
CA THR A 47 -12.54 -17.65 -15.02
C THR A 47 -11.47 -17.99 -16.04
N GLY A 48 -10.51 -18.82 -15.66
CA GLY A 48 -9.41 -19.25 -16.51
C GLY A 48 -8.01 -18.81 -16.05
N ARG A 49 -7.89 -18.27 -14.82
CA ARG A 49 -6.57 -18.07 -14.22
C ARG A 49 -5.93 -19.44 -13.99
N ASP A 50 -4.87 -19.71 -14.72
CA ASP A 50 -4.05 -20.89 -14.49
C ASP A 50 -3.24 -20.71 -13.18
N PRO A 51 -3.44 -21.57 -12.16
CA PRO A 51 -2.73 -21.47 -10.90
C PRO A 51 -1.20 -21.55 -11.06
N ASP A 52 -0.71 -22.37 -11.99
CA ASP A 52 0.72 -22.53 -12.23
C ASP A 52 1.33 -21.28 -12.85
N SER A 53 0.60 -20.64 -13.76
CA SER A 53 0.98 -19.33 -14.33
C SER A 53 1.07 -18.25 -13.27
N PHE A 54 0.11 -18.21 -12.33
CA PHE A 54 0.15 -17.25 -11.22
C PHE A 54 1.32 -17.51 -10.28
N ALA A 55 1.53 -18.75 -9.88
CA ALA A 55 2.65 -19.14 -9.03
C ALA A 55 4.00 -18.80 -9.68
N ALA A 56 4.13 -19.01 -11.00
CA ALA A 56 5.32 -18.64 -11.76
C ALA A 56 5.53 -17.13 -11.82
N ALA A 57 4.46 -16.35 -12.02
CA ALA A 57 4.52 -14.89 -12.03
C ALA A 57 4.90 -14.34 -10.64
N LEU A 58 4.29 -14.87 -9.58
CA LEU A 58 4.59 -14.46 -8.20
C LEU A 58 6.05 -14.81 -7.84
N ARG A 59 6.55 -15.98 -8.28
CA ARG A 59 7.96 -16.35 -8.06
C ARG A 59 8.93 -15.35 -8.72
N ARG A 60 8.64 -14.94 -9.96
CA ARG A 60 9.46 -13.91 -10.65
C ARG A 60 9.40 -12.58 -9.89
N TYR A 61 8.21 -12.11 -9.54
CA TYR A 61 8.04 -10.88 -8.78
C TYR A 61 8.76 -10.91 -7.42
N ALA A 62 8.66 -12.04 -6.70
CA ALA A 62 9.35 -12.23 -5.44
C ALA A 62 10.88 -12.17 -5.60
N ALA A 63 11.42 -12.78 -6.66
CA ALA A 63 12.85 -12.70 -6.98
C ALA A 63 13.28 -11.27 -7.33
N ASP A 64 12.49 -10.53 -8.11
CA ASP A 64 12.75 -9.14 -8.42
C ASP A 64 12.73 -8.27 -7.15
N CYS A 65 11.79 -8.49 -6.25
CA CYS A 65 11.74 -7.83 -4.94
C CYS A 65 12.99 -8.10 -4.11
N LEU A 66 13.51 -9.33 -4.09
CA LEU A 66 14.75 -9.64 -3.36
C LEU A 66 15.94 -8.88 -3.93
N ARG A 67 16.07 -8.77 -5.27
CA ARG A 67 17.15 -7.97 -5.89
C ARG A 67 17.11 -6.49 -5.47
N LEU A 68 15.93 -5.99 -5.09
CA LEU A 68 15.74 -4.64 -4.58
C LEU A 68 15.95 -4.52 -3.05
N GLY A 69 16.24 -5.62 -2.36
CA GLY A 69 16.38 -5.65 -0.90
C GLY A 69 15.04 -5.80 -0.15
N ILE A 70 13.96 -6.11 -0.84
CA ILE A 70 12.62 -6.22 -0.24
C ILE A 70 12.44 -7.61 0.36
N THR A 71 12.38 -7.70 1.68
CA THR A 71 12.22 -8.94 2.46
C THR A 71 10.81 -9.13 3.01
N GLY A 72 9.93 -8.17 2.78
CA GLY A 72 8.53 -8.26 3.15
C GLY A 72 7.71 -7.17 2.49
N TRP A 73 6.43 -7.43 2.32
CA TRP A 73 5.48 -6.47 1.78
C TRP A 73 4.10 -6.62 2.42
N THR A 74 3.31 -5.56 2.28
CA THR A 74 1.89 -5.58 2.61
C THR A 74 1.10 -5.48 1.31
N ASP A 75 0.19 -6.43 1.09
CA ASP A 75 -0.75 -6.35 -0.01
C ASP A 75 -2.00 -5.60 0.45
N ALA A 76 -2.26 -4.47 -0.18
CA ALA A 76 -3.36 -3.55 0.14
C ALA A 76 -4.55 -3.68 -0.83
N THR A 77 -4.68 -4.80 -1.53
CA THR A 77 -5.80 -5.05 -2.43
C THR A 77 -7.13 -4.98 -1.68
N PRO A 78 -8.08 -4.12 -2.08
CA PRO A 78 -9.28 -3.83 -1.28
C PRO A 78 -10.30 -4.95 -1.25
N ASP A 79 -10.44 -5.72 -2.34
CA ASP A 79 -11.52 -6.70 -2.55
C ASP A 79 -11.00 -8.14 -2.52
N ARG A 80 -10.13 -8.45 -1.55
CA ARG A 80 -9.61 -9.79 -1.42
C ARG A 80 -10.68 -10.76 -0.93
N ASP A 81 -10.70 -11.93 -1.57
CA ASP A 81 -11.47 -13.06 -1.07
C ASP A 81 -10.75 -13.71 0.13
N PRO A 82 -11.46 -14.15 1.16
CA PRO A 82 -10.86 -14.93 2.25
C PRO A 82 -10.07 -16.16 1.78
N ALA A 83 -10.46 -16.78 0.65
CA ALA A 83 -9.74 -17.89 0.04
C ALA A 83 -8.32 -17.49 -0.43
N ASP A 84 -8.09 -16.24 -0.80
CA ASP A 84 -6.78 -15.76 -1.23
C ASP A 84 -5.72 -15.93 -0.11
N ALA A 85 -6.11 -15.77 1.17
CA ALA A 85 -5.19 -15.96 2.28
C ALA A 85 -4.68 -17.40 2.39
N ASN A 86 -5.55 -18.38 2.08
CA ASN A 86 -5.16 -19.81 2.04
C ASN A 86 -4.26 -20.09 0.82
N GLU A 87 -4.57 -19.50 -0.34
CA GLU A 87 -3.74 -19.63 -1.55
C GLU A 87 -2.32 -19.10 -1.27
N PHE A 88 -2.18 -17.86 -0.77
CA PHE A 88 -0.87 -17.29 -0.46
C PHE A 88 -0.12 -18.08 0.62
N THR A 89 -0.83 -18.63 1.61
CA THR A 89 -0.22 -19.49 2.63
C THR A 89 0.34 -20.78 2.01
N GLY A 90 -0.39 -21.39 1.10
CA GLY A 90 0.07 -22.56 0.34
C GLY A 90 1.29 -22.25 -0.54
N LEU A 91 1.25 -21.12 -1.26
CA LEU A 91 2.36 -20.68 -2.10
C LEU A 91 3.62 -20.34 -1.28
N ALA A 92 3.47 -19.77 -0.10
CA ALA A 92 4.58 -19.54 0.82
C ALA A 92 5.16 -20.87 1.36
N ALA A 93 4.30 -21.84 1.70
CA ALA A 93 4.72 -23.15 2.19
C ALA A 93 5.50 -23.95 1.13
N THR A 94 5.15 -23.81 -0.15
CA THR A 94 5.86 -24.44 -1.26
C THR A 94 7.09 -23.65 -1.75
N GLY A 95 7.42 -22.52 -1.08
CA GLY A 95 8.61 -21.75 -1.38
C GLY A 95 8.52 -20.89 -2.65
N VAL A 96 7.32 -20.59 -3.14
CA VAL A 96 7.11 -19.68 -4.28
C VAL A 96 7.66 -18.29 -3.96
N PHE A 97 7.57 -17.86 -2.72
CA PHE A 97 8.19 -16.65 -2.20
C PHE A 97 8.69 -16.85 -0.76
N ARG A 98 9.69 -16.05 -0.36
CA ARG A 98 10.32 -16.13 0.97
C ARG A 98 10.03 -14.93 1.86
N GLN A 99 9.57 -13.86 1.29
CA GLN A 99 9.24 -12.61 1.96
C GLN A 99 8.12 -12.80 2.98
N ARG A 100 8.06 -11.91 3.95
CA ARG A 100 6.89 -11.79 4.82
C ARG A 100 5.80 -11.06 4.08
N LEU A 101 4.59 -11.59 4.14
CA LEU A 101 3.42 -11.01 3.50
C LEU A 101 2.35 -10.69 4.55
N VAL A 102 1.95 -9.44 4.61
CA VAL A 102 0.78 -9.00 5.35
C VAL A 102 -0.34 -8.75 4.33
N LEU A 103 -1.44 -9.49 4.45
CA LEU A 103 -2.61 -9.34 3.60
C LEU A 103 -3.64 -8.44 4.29
N MET A 104 -3.94 -7.31 3.69
CA MET A 104 -5.14 -6.57 4.06
C MET A 104 -6.35 -7.27 3.48
N MET A 105 -7.43 -7.27 4.23
CA MET A 105 -8.69 -7.90 3.83
C MET A 105 -9.80 -6.87 3.96
N PRO A 106 -10.85 -6.93 3.16
CA PRO A 106 -12.01 -6.07 3.34
C PRO A 106 -12.69 -6.32 4.69
N ALA A 107 -13.55 -5.40 5.10
CA ALA A 107 -14.42 -5.62 6.24
C ALA A 107 -15.29 -6.85 5.98
N GLN A 108 -15.17 -7.86 6.81
CA GLN A 108 -16.03 -9.05 6.69
C GLN A 108 -17.47 -8.70 7.03
N LYS A 109 -18.41 -9.21 6.27
CA LYS A 109 -19.81 -9.23 6.67
C LYS A 109 -19.96 -9.99 7.99
N PRO A 110 -20.90 -9.61 8.88
CA PRO A 110 -20.95 -10.18 10.22
C PRO A 110 -21.10 -11.72 10.20
N ALA A 111 -20.14 -12.38 10.82
CA ALA A 111 -20.20 -13.59 11.65
C ALA A 111 -20.84 -14.90 11.14
N ALA A 112 -20.98 -15.17 9.87
CA ALA A 112 -21.38 -16.53 9.46
C ALA A 112 -20.19 -17.48 9.22
N GLU A 113 -18.99 -16.97 8.96
CA GLU A 113 -17.83 -17.82 8.61
C GLU A 113 -16.53 -17.31 9.26
N ARG A 114 -16.37 -17.62 10.54
CA ARG A 114 -15.03 -17.56 11.14
C ARG A 114 -14.25 -18.77 10.66
N HIS A 115 -13.30 -18.59 9.76
CA HIS A 115 -12.32 -19.61 9.53
C HIS A 115 -11.45 -19.76 10.80
N PRO A 116 -11.38 -20.99 11.37
CA PRO A 116 -10.51 -21.23 12.50
C PRO A 116 -9.06 -21.11 12.03
N GLY A 117 -8.32 -20.10 12.52
CA GLY A 117 -6.90 -19.93 12.20
C GLY A 117 -6.38 -18.49 12.17
N THR A 118 -7.23 -17.49 12.48
CA THR A 118 -6.83 -16.06 12.50
C THR A 118 -6.34 -15.57 13.86
N ALA A 119 -6.09 -16.45 14.82
CA ALA A 119 -5.40 -16.09 16.05
C ALA A 119 -3.98 -15.65 15.69
N ALA A 120 -3.58 -14.49 16.21
CA ALA A 120 -2.20 -14.01 16.15
C ALA A 120 -1.25 -15.14 16.59
N SER A 121 -0.65 -15.85 15.64
CA SER A 121 0.32 -16.89 15.94
C SER A 121 1.68 -16.23 16.09
N THR A 122 2.15 -16.23 17.30
CA THR A 122 3.55 -15.97 17.63
C THR A 122 4.45 -16.95 16.86
N GLY A 123 5.25 -16.43 15.95
CA GLY A 123 6.37 -17.15 15.35
C GLY A 123 6.10 -17.79 13.97
N THR A 124 6.93 -17.43 13.01
CA THR A 124 7.22 -18.08 11.72
C THR A 124 6.17 -18.11 10.61
N ARG A 125 4.95 -17.65 10.76
CA ARG A 125 4.04 -17.55 9.63
C ARG A 125 4.49 -16.43 8.69
N ARG A 126 4.76 -16.80 7.42
CA ARG A 126 5.14 -15.85 6.36
C ARG A 126 3.97 -15.00 5.88
N VAL A 127 2.76 -15.51 6.00
CA VAL A 127 1.53 -14.83 5.60
C VAL A 127 0.72 -14.54 6.85
N THR A 128 0.39 -13.27 7.07
CA THR A 128 -0.43 -12.81 8.21
C THR A 128 -1.55 -11.88 7.71
N LEU A 129 -2.65 -11.85 8.46
CA LEU A 129 -3.71 -10.89 8.17
C LEU A 129 -3.38 -9.54 8.79
N GLY A 130 -3.44 -8.50 7.98
CA GLY A 130 -3.21 -7.11 8.35
C GLY A 130 -4.50 -6.36 8.72
N PRO A 131 -4.46 -5.02 8.67
CA PRO A 131 -5.61 -4.17 8.89
C PRO A 131 -6.77 -4.47 7.92
N VAL A 132 -7.96 -4.06 8.29
CA VAL A 132 -9.11 -4.04 7.38
C VAL A 132 -8.90 -2.93 6.36
N LYS A 133 -8.84 -3.28 5.06
CA LYS A 133 -8.74 -2.30 3.98
C LYS A 133 -10.09 -1.67 3.71
N VAL A 134 -10.14 -0.35 3.72
CA VAL A 134 -11.32 0.44 3.35
C VAL A 134 -10.94 1.35 2.18
N MET A 135 -11.67 1.20 1.08
CA MET A 135 -11.56 2.09 -0.08
C MET A 135 -12.65 3.16 0.04
N LEU A 136 -12.25 4.41 -0.11
CA LEU A 136 -13.17 5.52 -0.28
C LEU A 136 -13.26 5.88 -1.76
N ASP A 137 -14.46 6.08 -2.24
CA ASP A 137 -14.70 6.58 -3.59
C ASP A 137 -14.54 8.11 -3.62
N ASP A 138 -13.98 8.66 -4.70
CA ASP A 138 -13.75 10.11 -4.82
C ASP A 138 -15.04 10.89 -5.09
N ILE A 139 -16.07 10.24 -5.63
CA ILE A 139 -17.35 10.88 -6.02
C ILE A 139 -18.41 10.69 -4.94
N GLU A 140 -18.49 9.48 -4.36
CA GLU A 140 -19.50 9.14 -3.37
C GLU A 140 -18.84 8.77 -2.03
N LEU A 141 -18.53 9.79 -1.25
CA LEU A 141 -18.00 9.59 0.10
C LEU A 141 -19.11 9.08 1.02
N PRO A 142 -18.83 8.06 1.84
CA PRO A 142 -19.79 7.61 2.83
C PRO A 142 -19.99 8.68 3.92
N ALA A 143 -21.19 8.73 4.49
CA ALA A 143 -21.41 9.53 5.69
C ALA A 143 -20.47 9.08 6.81
N PRO A 144 -19.91 10.00 7.63
CA PRO A 144 -18.95 9.67 8.68
C PRO A 144 -19.42 8.56 9.65
N ASP A 145 -20.67 8.54 10.04
CA ASP A 145 -21.27 7.53 10.95
C ASP A 145 -21.31 6.13 10.33
N ARG A 146 -21.53 6.02 9.01
CA ARG A 146 -21.44 4.75 8.29
C ARG A 146 -20.02 4.23 8.28
N LEU A 147 -19.07 5.10 7.98
CA LEU A 147 -17.64 4.76 8.02
C LEU A 147 -17.21 4.40 9.46
N ALA A 148 -17.63 5.18 10.46
CA ALA A 148 -17.38 4.89 11.88
C ALA A 148 -17.93 3.53 12.30
N SER A 149 -19.08 3.13 11.78
CA SER A 149 -19.64 1.80 12.04
C SER A 149 -18.76 0.68 11.45
N THR A 150 -18.24 0.86 10.25
CA THR A 150 -17.29 -0.07 9.63
C THR A 150 -15.99 -0.19 10.45
N ILE A 151 -15.47 0.95 10.93
CA ILE A 151 -14.27 1.00 11.77
C ILE A 151 -14.51 0.25 13.09
N ARG A 152 -15.63 0.50 13.79
CA ARG A 152 -15.97 -0.21 15.02
C ARG A 152 -16.12 -1.72 14.81
N ALA A 153 -16.69 -2.15 13.69
CA ALA A 153 -16.77 -3.56 13.34
C ALA A 153 -15.40 -4.21 13.17
N ALA A 154 -14.46 -3.51 12.52
CA ALA A 154 -13.07 -3.94 12.41
C ALA A 154 -12.42 -4.07 13.80
N HIS A 155 -12.52 -3.04 14.64
CA HIS A 155 -12.00 -3.06 16.02
C HIS A 155 -12.57 -4.20 16.85
N THR A 156 -13.87 -4.47 16.73
CA THR A 156 -14.55 -5.60 17.42
C THR A 156 -14.00 -6.95 16.96
N SER A 157 -13.56 -7.05 15.70
CA SER A 157 -12.89 -8.25 15.19
C SER A 157 -11.40 -8.36 15.57
N GLY A 158 -10.87 -7.43 16.36
CA GLY A 158 -9.48 -7.37 16.78
C GLY A 158 -8.54 -6.84 15.69
N ARG A 159 -9.05 -6.12 14.69
CA ARG A 159 -8.25 -5.60 13.58
C ARG A 159 -8.35 -4.06 13.50
N ALA A 160 -7.21 -3.42 13.31
CA ALA A 160 -7.14 -2.01 12.93
C ALA A 160 -7.65 -1.81 11.49
N VAL A 161 -7.88 -0.57 11.08
CA VAL A 161 -8.26 -0.22 9.72
C VAL A 161 -7.11 0.44 8.95
N ALA A 162 -7.12 0.28 7.63
CA ALA A 162 -6.25 0.97 6.68
C ALA A 162 -7.13 1.64 5.62
N ILE A 163 -7.27 2.95 5.70
CA ILE A 163 -8.24 3.72 4.92
C ILE A 163 -7.54 4.48 3.82
N HIS A 164 -7.98 4.28 2.57
CA HIS A 164 -7.50 4.98 1.40
C HIS A 164 -7.92 6.44 1.42
N CYS A 165 -6.95 7.37 1.39
CA CYS A 165 -7.20 8.81 1.36
C CYS A 165 -6.20 9.50 0.43
N VAL A 166 -6.65 9.89 -0.77
CA VAL A 166 -5.86 10.64 -1.76
C VAL A 166 -6.26 12.11 -1.76
N THR A 167 -7.56 12.41 -1.53
CA THR A 167 -8.07 13.79 -1.51
C THR A 167 -8.20 14.33 -0.09
N ALA A 168 -8.31 15.65 0.03
CA ALA A 168 -8.54 16.32 1.30
C ALA A 168 -9.89 15.92 1.92
N GLU A 169 -10.92 15.76 1.09
CA GLU A 169 -12.28 15.40 1.53
C GLU A 169 -12.30 13.99 2.12
N GLN A 170 -11.62 13.01 1.48
CA GLN A 170 -11.48 11.66 2.00
C GLN A 170 -10.80 11.68 3.38
N LEU A 171 -9.75 12.50 3.55
CA LEU A 171 -9.05 12.63 4.81
C LEU A 171 -9.94 13.26 5.91
N VAL A 172 -10.70 14.29 5.56
CA VAL A 172 -11.64 14.96 6.47
C VAL A 172 -12.72 14.01 6.98
N VAL A 173 -13.36 13.28 6.07
CA VAL A 173 -14.39 12.27 6.39
C VAL A 173 -13.79 11.16 7.25
N THR A 174 -12.61 10.66 6.87
CA THR A 174 -11.91 9.60 7.61
C THR A 174 -11.57 10.03 9.03
N ALA A 175 -10.97 11.21 9.20
CA ALA A 175 -10.60 11.72 10.53
C ALA A 175 -11.85 11.87 11.44
N SER A 176 -12.97 12.31 10.88
CA SER A 176 -14.23 12.44 11.60
C SER A 176 -14.82 11.07 11.98
N ALA A 177 -14.76 10.10 11.09
CA ALA A 177 -15.25 8.75 11.35
C ALA A 177 -14.39 8.01 12.40
N ILE A 178 -13.07 8.15 12.36
CA ILE A 178 -12.14 7.60 13.36
C ILE A 178 -12.43 8.21 14.74
N GLU A 179 -12.62 9.53 14.81
CA GLU A 179 -12.95 10.22 16.06
C GLU A 179 -14.25 9.71 16.68
N GLN A 180 -15.27 9.45 15.85
CA GLN A 180 -16.53 8.86 16.28
C GLN A 180 -16.42 7.38 16.66
N ALA A 181 -15.58 6.63 15.98
CA ALA A 181 -15.37 5.21 16.26
C ALA A 181 -14.60 4.96 17.56
N GLY A 182 -13.70 5.89 17.91
CA GLY A 182 -12.72 5.75 18.97
C GLY A 182 -11.50 4.92 18.57
N PRO A 183 -10.47 4.89 19.41
CA PRO A 183 -9.22 4.20 19.12
C PRO A 183 -9.42 2.68 19.06
N PRO A 184 -8.55 1.96 18.29
CA PRO A 184 -8.57 0.52 18.29
C PRO A 184 -8.27 -0.05 19.68
N GLY A 185 -8.94 -1.13 20.04
CA GLY A 185 -8.72 -1.81 21.30
C GLY A 185 -7.32 -2.47 21.36
N ARG A 186 -6.87 -2.83 22.58
CA ARG A 186 -5.56 -3.48 22.79
C ARG A 186 -5.37 -4.80 22.04
N ALA A 187 -6.46 -5.43 21.62
CA ALA A 187 -6.42 -6.66 20.84
C ALA A 187 -6.04 -6.43 19.37
N CYS A 188 -6.10 -5.20 18.88
CA CYS A 188 -5.74 -4.87 17.52
C CYS A 188 -4.20 -4.82 17.38
N ALA A 189 -3.69 -5.50 16.36
CA ALA A 189 -2.30 -5.37 15.97
C ALA A 189 -2.10 -4.04 15.21
N GLY A 190 -1.26 -3.18 15.76
CA GLY A 190 -0.94 -1.90 15.16
C GLY A 190 -2.03 -0.82 15.29
N PRO A 191 -1.74 0.39 14.82
CA PRO A 191 -2.67 1.53 14.82
C PRO A 191 -3.62 1.47 13.62
N ASP A 192 -4.73 2.20 13.72
CA ASP A 192 -5.45 2.62 12.52
C ASP A 192 -4.56 3.48 11.65
N ARG A 193 -4.66 3.34 10.34
CA ARG A 193 -3.78 4.06 9.45
C ARG A 193 -4.46 4.60 8.21
N ILE A 194 -3.90 5.68 7.71
CA ILE A 194 -4.24 6.29 6.44
C ILE A 194 -3.26 5.77 5.39
N GLU A 195 -3.78 5.25 4.29
CA GLU A 195 -2.99 4.97 3.09
C GLU A 195 -2.94 6.22 2.23
N HIS A 196 -1.79 6.52 1.68
CA HIS A 196 -1.43 7.67 0.84
C HIS A 196 -1.29 8.96 1.61
N ALA A 197 -2.36 9.50 2.22
CA ALA A 197 -2.40 10.88 2.69
C ALA A 197 -1.93 11.83 1.59
N GLY A 198 -2.58 11.72 0.41
CA GLY A 198 -2.16 12.41 -0.81
C GLY A 198 -2.21 13.93 -0.65
N ILE A 199 -3.32 14.46 -0.17
CA ILE A 199 -3.50 15.89 0.18
C ILE A 199 -3.86 16.00 1.65
N VAL A 200 -3.01 16.65 2.43
CA VAL A 200 -3.23 16.88 3.87
C VAL A 200 -3.34 18.37 4.15
N PRO A 201 -4.56 18.90 4.37
CA PRO A 201 -4.76 20.31 4.63
C PRO A 201 -4.04 20.80 5.90
N PRO A 202 -3.73 22.12 6.00
CA PRO A 202 -3.13 22.69 7.19
C PRO A 202 -3.89 22.32 8.47
N GLY A 203 -3.13 21.99 9.52
CA GLY A 203 -3.69 21.58 10.82
C GLY A 203 -4.11 20.12 10.92
N TYR A 204 -4.38 19.42 9.79
CA TYR A 204 -4.79 18.03 9.83
C TYR A 204 -3.67 17.09 10.31
N ALA A 205 -2.40 17.36 10.01
CA ALA A 205 -1.29 16.57 10.55
C ALA A 205 -1.36 16.44 12.09
N HIS A 206 -1.64 17.54 12.79
CA HIS A 206 -1.83 17.53 14.24
C HIS A 206 -3.09 16.77 14.67
N ARG A 207 -4.17 16.85 13.87
CA ARG A 207 -5.39 16.06 14.14
C ARG A 207 -5.12 14.56 14.03
N LEU A 208 -4.42 14.12 12.99
CA LEU A 208 -4.02 12.72 12.82
C LEU A 208 -3.15 12.22 13.98
N ALA A 209 -2.19 13.04 14.44
CA ALA A 209 -1.35 12.73 15.59
C ALA A 209 -2.17 12.57 16.88
N ARG A 210 -3.14 13.48 17.16
CA ARG A 210 -4.01 13.36 18.33
C ARG A 210 -4.90 12.14 18.30
N LEU A 211 -5.32 11.70 17.10
CA LEU A 211 -6.11 10.48 16.92
C LEU A 211 -5.25 9.20 17.00
N GLY A 212 -3.92 9.32 17.13
CA GLY A 212 -3.00 8.19 17.20
C GLY A 212 -2.87 7.43 15.88
N LEU A 213 -3.22 8.08 14.76
CA LEU A 213 -3.17 7.47 13.43
C LEU A 213 -1.73 7.36 12.92
N ALA A 214 -1.45 6.30 12.19
CA ALA A 214 -0.27 6.22 11.34
C ALA A 214 -0.61 6.59 9.89
N VAL A 215 0.41 6.93 9.12
CA VAL A 215 0.30 7.18 7.67
C VAL A 215 1.28 6.27 6.93
N VAL A 216 0.81 5.61 5.89
CA VAL A 216 1.66 4.89 4.93
C VAL A 216 1.57 5.61 3.59
N THR A 217 2.63 6.31 3.22
CA THR A 217 2.64 7.23 2.07
C THR A 217 3.59 6.76 0.95
N GLN A 218 3.49 7.39 -0.23
CA GLN A 218 4.26 7.01 -1.42
C GLN A 218 5.07 8.19 -1.96
N PRO A 219 6.27 8.43 -1.42
CA PRO A 219 7.13 9.53 -1.92
C PRO A 219 7.47 9.42 -3.40
N GLY A 220 7.51 8.19 -3.93
CA GLY A 220 7.79 7.90 -5.33
C GLY A 220 6.75 8.49 -6.30
N PHE A 221 5.53 8.78 -5.84
CA PHE A 221 4.51 9.39 -6.70
C PHE A 221 4.87 10.81 -7.15
N ILE A 222 5.63 11.55 -6.37
CA ILE A 222 6.12 12.87 -6.80
C ILE A 222 7.02 12.72 -8.04
N ALA A 223 7.96 11.78 -8.01
CA ALA A 223 8.85 11.53 -9.15
C ALA A 223 8.14 10.91 -10.36
N ALA A 224 7.06 10.15 -10.13
CA ALA A 224 6.34 9.46 -11.20
C ALA A 224 5.21 10.31 -11.80
N ARG A 225 4.55 11.16 -11.03
CA ARG A 225 3.30 11.83 -11.37
C ARG A 225 3.27 13.32 -11.03
N GLY A 226 4.34 13.91 -10.54
CA GLY A 226 4.39 15.28 -10.06
C GLY A 226 3.93 16.30 -11.10
N ASP A 227 4.29 16.11 -12.38
CA ASP A 227 3.83 17.00 -13.46
C ASP A 227 2.30 16.96 -13.66
N SER A 228 1.66 15.80 -13.39
CA SER A 228 0.20 15.72 -13.39
C SER A 228 -0.40 16.42 -12.19
N TYR A 229 0.19 16.27 -11.02
CA TYR A 229 -0.26 16.99 -9.82
C TYR A 229 -0.17 18.51 -9.97
N GLU A 230 0.86 19.02 -10.61
CA GLU A 230 0.97 20.46 -10.90
C GLU A 230 -0.14 20.99 -11.82
N ARG A 231 -0.66 20.16 -12.72
CA ARG A 231 -1.75 20.53 -13.61
C ARG A 231 -3.14 20.32 -13.02
N GLU A 232 -3.31 19.28 -12.21
CA GLU A 232 -4.61 18.79 -11.76
C GLU A 232 -4.99 19.25 -10.35
N VAL A 233 -3.98 19.49 -9.49
CA VAL A 233 -4.19 19.96 -8.12
C VAL A 233 -4.14 21.47 -8.08
N ALA A 234 -5.12 22.08 -7.41
CA ALA A 234 -5.19 23.52 -7.25
C ALA A 234 -3.87 24.07 -6.65
N PRO A 235 -3.33 25.19 -7.18
CA PRO A 235 -2.03 25.74 -6.73
C PRO A 235 -1.93 25.94 -5.22
N ALA A 236 -3.03 26.31 -4.56
CA ALA A 236 -3.07 26.48 -3.11
C ALA A 236 -2.93 25.18 -2.31
N GLU A 237 -3.16 24.03 -2.94
CA GLU A 237 -3.11 22.70 -2.31
C GLU A 237 -1.83 21.93 -2.67
N GLN A 238 -1.05 22.40 -3.63
CA GLN A 238 0.17 21.72 -4.06
C GLN A 238 1.19 21.57 -2.92
N ASP A 239 1.25 22.51 -2.01
CA ASP A 239 2.09 22.43 -0.82
C ASP A 239 1.63 21.38 0.20
N TRP A 240 0.42 20.85 0.05
CA TRP A 240 -0.15 19.82 0.91
C TRP A 240 0.01 18.40 0.37
N LEU A 241 0.66 18.27 -0.80
CA LEU A 241 0.86 17.00 -1.47
C LEU A 241 1.93 16.15 -0.76
N TYR A 242 1.51 14.97 -0.32
CA TYR A 242 2.38 13.98 0.34
C TYR A 242 3.33 14.64 1.37
N PRO A 243 2.81 15.31 2.41
CA PRO A 243 3.59 16.20 3.28
C PRO A 243 4.30 15.44 4.39
N VAL A 244 5.32 14.63 4.02
CA VAL A 244 6.05 13.71 4.90
C VAL A 244 6.68 14.43 6.09
N ALA A 245 7.38 15.53 5.85
CA ALA A 245 8.07 16.26 6.91
C ALA A 245 7.08 16.92 7.88
N SER A 246 5.97 17.47 7.38
CA SER A 246 4.91 18.06 8.21
C SER A 246 4.20 17.03 9.07
N LEU A 247 3.87 15.86 8.51
CA LEU A 247 3.31 14.75 9.28
C LEU A 247 4.24 14.32 10.42
N MET A 248 5.54 14.13 10.14
CA MET A 248 6.53 13.76 11.15
C MET A 248 6.71 14.84 12.22
N ARG A 249 6.76 16.12 11.83
CA ARG A 249 6.85 17.24 12.80
C ARG A 249 5.64 17.30 13.72
N ALA A 250 4.47 16.94 13.22
CA ALA A 250 3.24 16.86 14.04
C ALA A 250 3.20 15.65 14.98
N GLY A 251 4.15 14.71 14.88
CA GLY A 251 4.20 13.51 15.70
C GLY A 251 3.44 12.31 15.12
N VAL A 252 3.03 12.38 13.85
CA VAL A 252 2.42 11.23 13.16
C VAL A 252 3.48 10.17 12.88
N THR A 253 3.18 8.91 13.16
CA THR A 253 4.00 7.78 12.67
C THR A 253 3.85 7.66 11.15
N VAL A 254 4.96 7.82 10.42
CA VAL A 254 4.96 7.76 8.95
C VAL A 254 5.82 6.61 8.47
N ALA A 255 5.21 5.71 7.70
CA ALA A 255 5.88 4.66 6.95
C ALA A 255 5.75 4.92 5.44
N ALA A 256 6.53 4.22 4.63
CA ALA A 256 6.46 4.32 3.17
C ALA A 256 6.11 2.98 2.53
N GLY A 257 5.40 3.07 1.41
CA GLY A 257 5.15 2.00 0.47
C GLY A 257 5.45 2.45 -0.96
N THR A 258 5.60 1.50 -1.86
CA THR A 258 5.79 1.77 -3.29
C THR A 258 4.46 1.92 -4.01
N ASP A 259 3.43 1.26 -3.50
CA ASP A 259 2.11 1.11 -4.13
C ASP A 259 2.22 0.54 -5.56
N ALA A 260 3.16 -0.39 -5.76
CA ALA A 260 3.28 -1.07 -7.04
C ALA A 260 2.03 -1.92 -7.34
N PRO A 261 1.53 -1.93 -8.58
CA PRO A 261 2.14 -1.39 -9.81
C PRO A 261 1.78 0.08 -10.11
N PHE A 262 1.06 0.78 -9.23
CA PHE A 262 0.62 2.16 -9.46
C PHE A 262 1.76 3.17 -9.30
N GLY A 263 2.78 2.84 -8.53
CA GLY A 263 4.01 3.61 -8.34
C GLY A 263 5.27 2.82 -8.71
N PRO A 264 6.44 3.47 -8.62
CA PRO A 264 7.72 2.80 -8.83
C PRO A 264 7.88 1.65 -7.81
N GLY A 265 8.10 0.42 -8.30
CA GLY A 265 8.25 -0.76 -7.42
C GLY A 265 9.57 -0.80 -6.66
N ASN A 266 10.52 0.08 -6.99
CA ASN A 266 11.84 0.14 -6.37
C ASN A 266 11.84 1.09 -5.15
N PRO A 267 12.06 0.61 -3.92
CA PRO A 267 12.08 1.47 -2.74
C PRO A 267 13.24 2.47 -2.73
N TRP A 268 14.35 2.19 -3.42
CA TRP A 268 15.48 3.10 -3.50
C TRP A 268 15.15 4.35 -4.32
N ASP A 269 14.37 4.19 -5.41
CA ASP A 269 13.87 5.32 -6.19
C ASP A 269 12.88 6.17 -5.36
N CYS A 270 12.06 5.51 -4.54
CA CYS A 270 11.16 6.21 -3.62
C CYS A 270 11.92 6.97 -2.52
N ILE A 271 13.05 6.41 -2.02
CA ILE A 271 13.94 7.10 -1.08
C ILE A 271 14.56 8.34 -1.75
N ALA A 272 15.07 8.20 -2.98
CA ALA A 272 15.60 9.32 -3.74
C ALA A 272 14.53 10.40 -3.98
N ALA A 273 13.31 9.99 -4.33
CA ALA A 273 12.18 10.89 -4.53
C ALA A 273 11.80 11.66 -3.25
N ALA A 274 11.82 11.02 -2.08
CA ALA A 274 11.56 11.69 -0.80
C ALA A 274 12.58 12.78 -0.48
N VAL A 275 13.83 12.60 -0.94
CA VAL A 275 14.93 13.57 -0.75
C VAL A 275 14.84 14.70 -1.78
N ALA A 276 14.67 14.37 -3.04
CA ALA A 276 14.71 15.34 -4.14
C ALA A 276 13.39 16.09 -4.32
N ARG A 277 12.25 15.38 -4.19
CA ARG A 277 10.90 15.85 -4.50
C ARG A 277 10.81 16.50 -5.89
N GLN A 278 11.54 15.93 -6.83
CA GLN A 278 11.54 16.38 -8.24
C GLN A 278 10.47 15.61 -9.01
N THR A 279 9.73 16.35 -9.84
CA THR A 279 8.77 15.82 -10.81
C THR A 279 9.54 15.25 -12.03
N PRO A 280 8.87 14.54 -12.96
CA PRO A 280 9.51 14.07 -14.19
C PRO A 280 10.14 15.21 -15.03
N SER A 281 9.54 16.40 -15.04
CA SER A 281 10.09 17.57 -15.73
C SER A 281 11.22 18.28 -14.96
N GLY A 282 11.55 17.82 -13.74
CA GLY A 282 12.64 18.37 -12.92
C GLY A 282 12.21 19.49 -11.96
N HIS A 283 10.94 19.87 -11.92
CA HIS A 283 10.44 20.81 -10.92
C HIS A 283 10.50 20.22 -9.50
N VAL A 284 10.65 21.08 -8.51
CA VAL A 284 10.65 20.66 -7.10
C VAL A 284 9.32 21.00 -6.47
N LEU A 285 8.55 19.95 -6.19
CA LEU A 285 7.22 20.10 -5.61
C LEU A 285 7.29 20.08 -4.08
N SER A 286 6.76 21.14 -3.42
CA SER A 286 6.73 21.30 -1.95
C SER A 286 8.09 21.03 -1.29
N PRO A 287 9.14 21.84 -1.52
CA PRO A 287 10.51 21.58 -1.06
C PRO A 287 10.64 21.52 0.47
N ALA A 288 9.72 22.11 1.22
CA ALA A 288 9.66 22.05 2.68
C ALA A 288 9.33 20.64 3.22
N GLU A 289 8.81 19.77 2.36
CA GLU A 289 8.43 18.39 2.68
C GLU A 289 9.53 17.37 2.39
N ARG A 290 10.72 17.82 1.98
CA ARG A 290 11.91 16.98 1.84
C ARG A 290 12.30 16.35 3.17
N VAL A 291 12.76 15.12 3.12
CA VAL A 291 13.35 14.42 4.26
C VAL A 291 14.74 13.91 3.92
N THR A 292 15.54 13.57 4.92
CA THR A 292 16.86 12.97 4.67
C THR A 292 16.71 11.55 4.13
N ALA A 293 17.68 11.07 3.35
CA ALA A 293 17.69 9.69 2.85
C ALA A 293 17.63 8.66 3.99
N ARG A 294 18.24 8.96 5.14
CA ARG A 294 18.14 8.12 6.34
C ARG A 294 16.72 8.07 6.90
N THR A 295 16.02 9.18 6.91
CA THR A 295 14.61 9.25 7.33
C THR A 295 13.74 8.47 6.35
N ALA A 296 13.93 8.67 5.04
CA ALA A 296 13.20 7.94 4.01
C ALA A 296 13.44 6.43 4.09
N LEU A 297 14.69 5.99 4.30
CA LEU A 297 14.99 4.57 4.53
C LEU A 297 14.26 4.01 5.76
N LYS A 298 14.22 4.75 6.87
CA LYS A 298 13.50 4.31 8.09
C LYS A 298 12.01 4.08 7.83
N MET A 299 11.40 4.88 6.96
CA MET A 299 9.99 4.69 6.60
C MET A 299 9.75 3.32 5.91
N PHE A 300 10.69 2.84 5.09
CA PHE A 300 10.64 1.50 4.47
C PHE A 300 11.06 0.37 5.43
N LEU A 301 11.70 0.69 6.54
CA LEU A 301 12.04 -0.28 7.60
C LEU A 301 10.93 -0.44 8.63
N ALA A 302 9.79 0.22 8.49
CA ALA A 302 8.63 -0.01 9.34
C ALA A 302 8.20 -1.47 9.25
N ALA A 303 7.84 -2.07 10.40
CA ALA A 303 7.34 -3.43 10.43
C ALA A 303 5.96 -3.48 9.75
N PRO A 304 5.71 -4.43 8.84
CA PRO A 304 4.47 -4.43 8.05
C PRO A 304 3.21 -4.75 8.88
N ASP A 305 3.37 -5.40 10.02
CA ASP A 305 2.31 -5.74 10.98
C ASP A 305 2.05 -4.63 12.00
N ASP A 306 3.07 -3.83 12.33
CA ASP A 306 2.90 -2.63 13.16
C ASP A 306 3.88 -1.54 12.73
N VAL A 307 3.42 -0.61 11.92
CA VAL A 307 4.23 0.48 11.34
C VAL A 307 4.85 1.44 12.35
N ARG A 308 4.48 1.35 13.64
CA ARG A 308 5.14 2.11 14.72
C ARG A 308 6.52 1.56 15.05
N HIS A 309 6.79 0.32 14.70
CA HIS A 309 8.06 -0.33 14.98
C HIS A 309 8.96 -0.29 13.74
N THR A 310 10.12 0.35 13.89
CA THR A 310 11.17 0.27 12.88
C THR A 310 11.99 -1.00 13.14
N ARG A 311 12.13 -1.86 12.13
CA ARG A 311 12.96 -3.06 12.21
C ARG A 311 14.43 -2.66 12.39
N THR A 312 15.10 -3.39 13.26
CA THR A 312 16.53 -3.20 13.60
C THR A 312 17.26 -4.54 13.55
N ILE A 313 18.58 -4.49 13.40
CA ILE A 313 19.44 -5.67 13.49
C ILE A 313 19.78 -5.88 14.96
N SER A 314 19.17 -6.87 15.58
CA SER A 314 19.42 -7.25 16.97
C SER A 314 19.12 -8.73 17.21
N PRO A 315 19.75 -9.37 18.20
CA PRO A 315 19.46 -10.76 18.55
C PRO A 315 17.96 -11.00 18.81
N GLY A 316 17.43 -12.09 18.30
CA GLY A 316 16.01 -12.45 18.42
C GLY A 316 15.11 -11.85 17.36
N GLN A 317 15.60 -10.91 16.54
CA GLN A 317 14.84 -10.39 15.42
C GLN A 317 14.90 -11.35 14.20
N PRO A 318 13.88 -11.34 13.34
CA PRO A 318 13.92 -12.12 12.12
C PRO A 318 15.14 -11.79 11.27
N ALA A 319 15.79 -12.81 10.73
CA ALA A 319 16.92 -12.64 9.83
C ALA A 319 16.46 -12.26 8.42
N ASP A 320 15.92 -11.06 8.30
CA ASP A 320 15.51 -10.40 7.05
C ASP A 320 16.44 -9.21 6.86
N LEU A 321 17.53 -9.38 6.09
CA LEU A 321 18.64 -8.44 6.00
C LEU A 321 18.93 -8.08 4.55
N CYS A 322 19.35 -6.84 4.35
CA CYS A 322 19.88 -6.35 3.09
C CYS A 322 21.34 -5.91 3.32
N LEU A 323 22.29 -6.59 2.66
CA LEU A 323 23.71 -6.24 2.66
C LEU A 323 23.99 -5.34 1.49
N LEU A 324 24.73 -4.27 1.72
CA LEU A 324 25.14 -3.30 0.69
C LEU A 324 26.59 -3.51 0.26
N HIS A 325 26.94 -3.06 -0.95
CA HIS A 325 28.31 -3.07 -1.45
C HIS A 325 29.22 -2.04 -0.74
N CYS A 326 28.64 -0.99 -0.18
CA CYS A 326 29.35 0.12 0.45
C CYS A 326 28.76 0.45 1.83
N PRO A 327 29.42 1.26 2.65
CA PRO A 327 28.88 1.76 3.90
C PRO A 327 27.53 2.47 3.70
N LEU A 328 26.62 2.32 4.68
CA LEU A 328 25.25 2.89 4.59
C LEU A 328 25.25 4.40 4.29
N ALA A 329 26.22 5.16 4.82
CA ALA A 329 26.31 6.60 4.57
C ALA A 329 26.54 6.92 3.08
N GLU A 330 27.38 6.13 2.43
CA GLU A 330 27.67 6.24 1.00
C GLU A 330 26.46 5.82 0.15
N ALA A 331 25.82 4.68 0.48
CA ALA A 331 24.61 4.24 -0.20
C ALA A 331 23.47 5.26 -0.10
N LEU A 332 23.37 5.99 1.03
CA LEU A 332 22.35 7.01 1.22
C LEU A 332 22.70 8.37 0.57
N ALA A 333 23.95 8.60 0.19
CA ALA A 333 24.32 9.77 -0.59
C ALA A 333 23.81 9.70 -2.03
N ALA A 334 23.69 8.47 -2.58
CA ALA A 334 23.11 8.20 -3.90
C ALA A 334 22.25 6.92 -3.85
N PRO A 335 21.01 7.01 -3.31
CA PRO A 335 20.17 5.83 -3.13
C PRO A 335 19.91 5.11 -4.45
N SER A 336 20.29 3.82 -4.52
CA SER A 336 20.13 3.00 -5.72
C SER A 336 20.06 1.52 -5.36
N ALA A 337 19.23 0.76 -6.07
CA ALA A 337 19.18 -0.69 -5.94
C ALA A 337 20.50 -1.36 -6.35
N ALA A 338 21.33 -0.72 -7.20
CA ALA A 338 22.66 -1.19 -7.54
C ALA A 338 23.60 -1.29 -6.32
N GLY A 339 23.28 -0.60 -5.22
CA GLY A 339 23.98 -0.72 -3.95
C GLY A 339 23.70 -2.02 -3.19
N VAL A 340 22.68 -2.78 -3.57
CA VAL A 340 22.30 -4.06 -2.90
C VAL A 340 23.28 -5.16 -3.36
N ARG A 341 24.00 -5.73 -2.40
CA ARG A 341 24.97 -6.81 -2.64
C ARG A 341 24.33 -8.19 -2.42
N ALA A 342 23.59 -8.35 -1.36
CA ALA A 342 22.97 -9.61 -0.99
C ALA A 342 21.76 -9.40 -0.12
N VAL A 343 20.81 -10.33 -0.17
CA VAL A 343 19.61 -10.30 0.64
C VAL A 343 19.45 -11.62 1.38
N ILE A 344 19.16 -11.53 2.67
CA ILE A 344 18.78 -12.67 3.49
C ILE A 344 17.31 -12.51 3.82
N SER A 345 16.50 -13.46 3.44
CA SER A 345 15.07 -13.49 3.76
C SER A 345 14.73 -14.77 4.52
N ALA A 346 14.11 -14.60 5.68
CA ALA A 346 13.81 -15.70 6.60
C ALA A 346 15.05 -16.58 6.93
N GLY A 347 16.21 -15.94 7.11
CA GLY A 347 17.47 -16.63 7.43
C GLY A 347 18.16 -17.33 6.28
N GLN A 348 17.65 -17.20 5.05
CA GLN A 348 18.23 -17.82 3.85
C GLN A 348 18.79 -16.74 2.92
N LEU A 349 20.04 -16.92 2.50
CA LEU A 349 20.67 -16.09 1.48
C LEU A 349 19.97 -16.28 0.15
N ASP A 350 19.70 -15.18 -0.55
CA ASP A 350 19.16 -15.26 -1.92
C ASP A 350 20.27 -15.72 -2.89
N PRO A 351 20.03 -16.79 -3.67
CA PRO A 351 21.01 -17.31 -4.63
C PRO A 351 21.42 -16.31 -5.73
N SER A 352 20.54 -15.35 -6.05
CA SER A 352 20.84 -14.32 -7.06
C SER A 352 21.77 -13.21 -6.55
N SER A 353 22.22 -13.32 -5.31
CA SER A 353 23.09 -12.35 -4.62
C SER A 353 24.58 -12.70 -4.71
N SER A 354 24.99 -13.55 -5.65
CA SER A 354 26.39 -13.98 -5.86
C SER A 354 27.00 -13.36 -7.10
#